data_296caed9f52d1fcbd26e693a34bc99b1
#
_entry.id   296caed9f52d1fcbd26e693a34bc99b1
#
_cell.length_a   1.000
_cell.length_b   1.000
_cell.length_c   1.000
_cell.angle_alpha   90.00
_cell.angle_beta   90.00
_cell.angle_gamma   90.00
#
_symmetry.space_group_name_H-M   'P 1'
#
loop_
_entity.id
_entity.type
_entity.pdbx_description
1 polymer ?
#
loop_
_entity_poly.entity_id
_entity_poly.type
_entity_poly.pdbx_seq_one_letter_code
_entity_poly.pdbx_strand_id
1 'polypeptide(L)'
;MKKLKVGAVIYDPKVTVIWGIIEKFFKDEGFPIETIYYKDYKAQVDGLLEKEIDVAWNSPLAWLDFHLRTNGKALDGSMRDTDRDRSSFIVVKKNSGINSLDDLRGKTIGFGAIDSPQARLIPINHLHKNGLEYGKDYIEKRFDLGVGLHGDHVGGELDSAFALKNGEVDATWMLDLNYNAWLADGTLDQNQIKILDKTDFFDHCIFSGHPELDKEFFEKFIEVLHKMDYNNPDHKEMMDMEGLKEWIPG
;
A
#
# COMPACT_ATOMS: atom_id res chain seq x y z
N MET A 1 32.15 0.08 -10.02
CA MET A 1 31.18 1.08 -9.50
C MET A 1 30.50 0.47 -8.27
N LYS A 2 30.31 1.23 -7.19
CA LYS A 2 29.53 0.79 -6.02
C LYS A 2 28.10 0.57 -6.52
N LYS A 3 27.50 -0.61 -6.29
CA LYS A 3 26.09 -0.83 -6.56
C LYS A 3 25.25 -0.17 -5.48
N LEU A 4 24.15 0.45 -5.87
CA LEU A 4 23.15 0.92 -4.92
C LEU A 4 22.35 -0.31 -4.42
N LYS A 5 22.21 -0.45 -3.12
CA LYS A 5 21.44 -1.53 -2.51
C LYS A 5 20.02 -1.08 -2.25
N VAL A 6 19.05 -1.83 -2.78
CA VAL A 6 17.62 -1.53 -2.65
C VAL A 6 16.94 -2.63 -1.86
N GLY A 7 16.22 -2.26 -0.81
CA GLY A 7 15.42 -3.18 -0.01
C GLY A 7 14.03 -3.42 -0.60
N ALA A 8 13.58 -4.68 -0.58
CA ALA A 8 12.25 -5.09 -0.95
C ALA A 8 11.72 -6.17 0.00
N VAL A 9 10.44 -6.08 0.37
CA VAL A 9 9.78 -7.09 1.21
C VAL A 9 9.16 -8.16 0.33
N ILE A 10 9.46 -9.45 0.62
CA ILE A 10 8.85 -10.58 -0.08
C ILE A 10 7.50 -10.90 0.58
N TYR A 11 6.44 -10.47 -0.03
CA TYR A 11 5.07 -10.80 0.36
C TYR A 11 4.42 -11.86 -0.55
N ASP A 12 4.98 -12.01 -1.75
CA ASP A 12 4.54 -12.95 -2.78
C ASP A 12 5.74 -13.41 -3.62
N PRO A 13 5.76 -14.64 -4.13
CA PRO A 13 6.84 -15.12 -5.02
C PRO A 13 7.12 -14.23 -6.25
N LYS A 14 6.10 -13.53 -6.77
CA LYS A 14 6.25 -12.61 -7.90
C LYS A 14 7.23 -11.47 -7.64
N VAL A 15 7.43 -11.09 -6.37
CA VAL A 15 8.36 -10.00 -5.97
C VAL A 15 9.76 -10.21 -6.51
N THR A 16 10.25 -11.46 -6.47
CA THR A 16 11.59 -11.77 -7.00
C THR A 16 11.69 -11.63 -8.52
N VAL A 17 10.60 -11.89 -9.25
CA VAL A 17 10.52 -11.67 -10.70
C VAL A 17 10.52 -10.17 -11.01
N ILE A 18 9.69 -9.41 -10.31
CA ILE A 18 9.58 -7.95 -10.43
C ILE A 18 10.95 -7.30 -10.26
N TRP A 19 11.60 -7.58 -9.14
CA TRP A 19 12.91 -6.97 -8.84
C TRP A 19 14.02 -7.47 -9.75
N GLY A 20 13.94 -8.70 -10.27
CA GLY A 20 14.84 -9.20 -11.31
C GLY A 20 14.76 -8.40 -12.60
N ILE A 21 13.57 -8.00 -13.03
CA ILE A 21 13.35 -7.13 -14.20
C ILE A 21 13.89 -5.71 -13.92
N ILE A 22 13.61 -5.16 -12.74
CA ILE A 22 14.12 -3.85 -12.33
C ILE A 22 15.66 -3.84 -12.29
N GLU A 23 16.30 -4.84 -11.69
CA GLU A 23 17.77 -4.94 -11.67
C GLU A 23 18.36 -5.01 -13.08
N LYS A 24 17.76 -5.81 -13.97
CA LYS A 24 18.18 -5.89 -15.37
C LYS A 24 18.09 -4.53 -16.04
N PHE A 25 16.95 -3.85 -15.90
CA PHE A 25 16.74 -2.51 -16.45
C PHE A 25 17.81 -1.51 -15.96
N PHE A 26 18.04 -1.42 -14.66
CA PHE A 26 19.06 -0.53 -14.10
C PHE A 26 20.48 -0.86 -14.58
N LYS A 27 20.79 -2.15 -14.77
CA LYS A 27 22.08 -2.58 -15.33
C LYS A 27 22.21 -2.14 -16.78
N ASP A 28 21.17 -2.28 -17.60
CA ASP A 28 21.18 -1.90 -18.99
C ASP A 28 21.27 -0.38 -19.17
N GLU A 29 20.73 0.41 -18.23
CA GLU A 29 20.89 1.87 -18.16
C GLU A 29 22.26 2.31 -17.60
N GLY A 30 23.16 1.39 -17.26
CA GLY A 30 24.50 1.71 -16.74
C GLY A 30 24.54 2.13 -15.27
N PHE A 31 23.45 1.93 -14.52
CA PHE A 31 23.34 2.23 -13.09
C PHE A 31 22.96 0.95 -12.30
N PRO A 32 23.89 -0.02 -12.14
CA PRO A 32 23.52 -1.30 -11.54
C PRO A 32 23.13 -1.18 -10.07
N ILE A 33 22.03 -1.78 -9.72
CA ILE A 33 21.53 -1.93 -8.35
C ILE A 33 21.69 -3.38 -7.87
N GLU A 34 21.47 -3.61 -6.57
CA GLU A 34 21.42 -4.92 -5.93
C GLU A 34 20.21 -4.95 -5.00
N THR A 35 19.28 -5.88 -5.20
CA THR A 35 18.10 -6.03 -4.35
C THR A 35 18.40 -6.91 -3.15
N ILE A 36 18.11 -6.41 -1.97
CA ILE A 36 18.17 -7.13 -0.70
C ILE A 36 16.75 -7.42 -0.23
N TYR A 37 16.44 -8.69 -0.02
CA TYR A 37 15.09 -9.11 0.31
C TYR A 37 14.89 -9.25 1.82
N TYR A 38 13.77 -8.72 2.30
CA TYR A 38 13.35 -8.79 3.70
C TYR A 38 12.06 -9.58 3.85
N LYS A 39 11.88 -10.21 5.01
CA LYS A 39 10.67 -10.99 5.33
C LYS A 39 9.47 -10.12 5.71
N ASP A 40 9.72 -8.92 6.23
CA ASP A 40 8.73 -7.96 6.68
C ASP A 40 9.29 -6.52 6.62
N TYR A 41 8.40 -5.54 6.70
CA TYR A 41 8.77 -4.12 6.62
C TYR A 41 9.58 -3.65 7.83
N LYS A 42 9.37 -4.24 9.02
CA LYS A 42 10.17 -3.87 10.18
C LYS A 42 11.65 -4.20 9.96
N ALA A 43 11.94 -5.40 9.48
CA ALA A 43 13.32 -5.81 9.16
C ALA A 43 13.93 -4.93 8.06
N GLN A 44 13.13 -4.52 7.04
CA GLN A 44 13.59 -3.63 6.00
C GLN A 44 13.94 -2.23 6.53
N VAL A 45 13.07 -1.65 7.37
CA VAL A 45 13.33 -0.34 8.00
C VAL A 45 14.57 -0.40 8.89
N ASP A 46 14.73 -1.47 9.68
CA ASP A 46 15.93 -1.66 10.50
C ASP A 46 17.20 -1.74 9.61
N GLY A 47 17.16 -2.52 8.51
CA GLY A 47 18.27 -2.62 7.55
C GLY A 47 18.59 -1.29 6.86
N LEU A 48 17.58 -0.45 6.57
CA LEU A 48 17.80 0.89 6.02
C LEU A 48 18.47 1.82 7.04
N LEU A 49 18.06 1.77 8.30
CA LEU A 49 18.68 2.56 9.39
C LEU A 49 20.11 2.12 9.70
N GLU A 50 20.37 0.82 9.62
CA GLU A 50 21.72 0.24 9.85
C GLU A 50 22.62 0.35 8.61
N LYS A 51 22.14 0.92 7.51
CA LYS A 51 22.85 1.09 6.22
C LYS A 51 23.24 -0.24 5.57
N GLU A 52 22.51 -1.30 5.84
CA GLU A 52 22.63 -2.56 5.09
C GLU A 52 22.15 -2.36 3.65
N ILE A 53 21.14 -1.49 3.47
CA ILE A 53 20.62 -0.99 2.20
C ILE A 53 20.68 0.53 2.15
N ASP A 54 20.75 1.07 0.93
CA ASP A 54 20.83 2.50 0.68
C ASP A 54 19.44 3.14 0.46
N VAL A 55 18.52 2.37 -0.14
CA VAL A 55 17.14 2.77 -0.50
C VAL A 55 16.19 1.61 -0.20
N ALA A 56 14.95 1.92 0.14
CA ALA A 56 13.90 0.90 0.36
C ALA A 56 12.60 1.26 -0.37
N TRP A 57 11.91 0.25 -0.91
CA TRP A 57 10.53 0.35 -1.33
C TRP A 57 9.64 0.16 -0.12
N ASN A 58 9.05 1.23 0.40
CA ASN A 58 8.34 1.26 1.66
C ASN A 58 6.83 1.39 1.48
N SER A 59 6.08 0.63 2.29
CA SER A 59 4.67 0.90 2.53
C SER A 59 4.48 2.20 3.31
N PRO A 60 3.25 2.77 3.39
CA PRO A 60 3.00 3.99 4.15
C PRO A 60 3.46 3.91 5.61
N LEU A 61 3.22 2.76 6.27
CA LEU A 61 3.60 2.59 7.67
C LEU A 61 5.13 2.41 7.84
N ALA A 62 5.79 1.73 6.91
CA ALA A 62 7.25 1.60 6.90
C ALA A 62 7.93 2.96 6.63
N TRP A 63 7.39 3.74 5.68
CA TRP A 63 7.83 5.11 5.46
C TRP A 63 7.69 5.97 6.72
N LEU A 64 6.53 5.91 7.39
CA LEU A 64 6.27 6.68 8.60
C LEU A 64 7.25 6.29 9.73
N ASP A 65 7.48 4.98 9.96
CA ASP A 65 8.44 4.50 10.97
C ASP A 65 9.86 5.01 10.66
N PHE A 66 10.30 4.87 9.41
CA PHE A 66 11.60 5.36 8.98
C PHE A 66 11.73 6.88 9.10
N HIS A 67 10.71 7.63 8.69
CA HIS A 67 10.67 9.08 8.77
C HIS A 67 10.75 9.58 10.21
N LEU A 68 9.99 8.98 11.13
CA LEU A 68 10.04 9.31 12.56
C LEU A 68 11.41 8.99 13.17
N ARG A 69 11.98 7.82 12.87
CA ARG A 69 13.28 7.38 13.42
C ARG A 69 14.47 8.16 12.84
N THR A 70 14.30 8.79 11.69
CA THR A 70 15.29 9.71 11.07
C THR A 70 15.02 11.18 11.39
N ASN A 71 14.04 11.49 12.26
CA ASN A 71 13.63 12.86 12.58
C ASN A 71 13.27 13.70 11.34
N GLY A 72 12.56 13.11 10.39
CA GLY A 72 12.13 13.77 9.16
C GLY A 72 13.25 14.05 8.14
N LYS A 73 14.36 13.34 8.21
CA LYS A 73 15.52 13.54 7.31
C LYS A 73 15.63 12.49 6.21
N ALA A 74 14.68 11.55 6.14
CA ALA A 74 14.63 10.58 5.05
C ALA A 74 14.65 11.29 3.69
N LEU A 75 15.29 10.67 2.69
CA LEU A 75 15.16 11.12 1.31
C LEU A 75 13.92 10.47 0.73
N ASP A 76 12.93 11.26 0.33
CA ASP A 76 11.74 10.77 -0.35
C ASP A 76 11.98 10.81 -1.86
N GLY A 77 11.57 9.76 -2.56
CA GLY A 77 11.93 9.55 -3.95
C GLY A 77 10.73 9.44 -4.88
N SER A 78 10.48 8.26 -5.38
CA SER A 78 9.46 7.98 -6.40
C SER A 78 8.37 7.06 -5.87
N MET A 79 7.18 7.16 -6.43
CA MET A 79 6.05 6.27 -6.20
C MET A 79 5.45 5.82 -7.54
N ARG A 80 4.55 4.83 -7.50
CA ARG A 80 3.76 4.46 -8.66
C ARG A 80 2.67 5.52 -8.91
N ASP A 81 2.27 5.74 -10.15
CA ASP A 81 1.11 6.57 -10.50
C ASP A 81 -0.17 6.12 -9.78
N THR A 82 -0.27 4.81 -9.49
CA THR A 82 -1.37 4.20 -8.75
C THR A 82 -1.27 4.34 -7.23
N ASP A 83 -0.19 4.89 -6.68
CA ASP A 83 -0.03 5.12 -5.24
C ASP A 83 -0.47 6.52 -4.80
N ARG A 84 -0.62 7.46 -5.73
CA ARG A 84 -1.01 8.83 -5.42
C ARG A 84 -2.52 9.00 -5.28
N ASP A 85 -2.94 9.83 -4.32
CA ASP A 85 -4.33 10.22 -4.09
C ASP A 85 -5.29 9.03 -3.90
N ARG A 86 -4.87 8.04 -3.12
CA ARG A 86 -5.72 6.91 -2.74
C ARG A 86 -6.77 7.31 -1.71
N SER A 87 -7.85 6.57 -1.67
CA SER A 87 -8.90 6.71 -0.67
C SER A 87 -9.44 5.34 -0.29
N SER A 88 -9.79 5.15 0.96
CA SER A 88 -10.51 3.95 1.39
C SER A 88 -12.00 4.24 1.47
N PHE A 89 -12.80 3.33 0.94
CA PHE A 89 -14.25 3.41 0.95
C PHE A 89 -14.83 2.53 2.04
N ILE A 90 -15.76 3.08 2.83
CA ILE A 90 -16.63 2.24 3.64
C ILE A 90 -17.86 1.85 2.81
N VAL A 91 -18.07 0.55 2.68
CA VAL A 91 -19.08 -0.05 1.82
C VAL A 91 -20.11 -0.80 2.67
N VAL A 92 -21.38 -0.66 2.32
CA VAL A 92 -22.53 -1.32 2.96
C VAL A 92 -23.42 -1.95 1.91
N LYS A 93 -24.30 -2.89 2.34
CA LYS A 93 -25.38 -3.39 1.46
C LYS A 93 -26.40 -2.28 1.22
N LYS A 94 -26.92 -2.17 0.01
CA LYS A 94 -27.96 -1.18 -0.35
C LYS A 94 -29.24 -1.31 0.48
N ASN A 95 -29.58 -2.53 0.87
CA ASN A 95 -30.78 -2.85 1.66
C ASN A 95 -30.52 -2.93 3.18
N SER A 96 -29.34 -2.50 3.66
CA SER A 96 -28.98 -2.58 5.09
C SER A 96 -29.72 -1.59 5.98
N GLY A 97 -30.29 -0.52 5.39
CA GLY A 97 -30.84 0.60 6.15
C GLY A 97 -29.79 1.60 6.66
N ILE A 98 -28.48 1.33 6.44
CA ILE A 98 -27.38 2.22 6.82
C ILE A 98 -27.22 3.29 5.73
N ASN A 99 -27.36 4.56 6.11
CA ASN A 99 -27.33 5.69 5.18
C ASN A 99 -26.37 6.82 5.61
N SER A 100 -25.83 6.74 6.84
CA SER A 100 -24.88 7.69 7.39
C SER A 100 -23.85 6.96 8.26
N LEU A 101 -22.75 7.64 8.60
CA LEU A 101 -21.76 7.08 9.53
C LEU A 101 -22.35 6.86 10.92
N ASP A 102 -23.29 7.69 11.38
CA ASP A 102 -23.97 7.49 12.67
C ASP A 102 -24.76 6.19 12.74
N ASP A 103 -25.26 5.68 11.62
CA ASP A 103 -25.97 4.39 11.57
C ASP A 103 -25.05 3.19 11.82
N LEU A 104 -23.72 3.42 11.85
CA LEU A 104 -22.72 2.39 12.18
C LEU A 104 -22.59 2.13 13.68
N ARG A 105 -23.23 2.93 14.55
CA ARG A 105 -23.21 2.70 16.00
C ARG A 105 -23.81 1.35 16.35
N GLY A 106 -23.04 0.55 17.11
CA GLY A 106 -23.40 -0.82 17.45
C GLY A 106 -23.31 -1.85 16.32
N LYS A 107 -22.87 -1.45 15.13
CA LYS A 107 -22.69 -2.34 13.98
C LYS A 107 -21.32 -3.02 13.98
N THR A 108 -21.25 -4.14 13.28
CA THR A 108 -19.98 -4.84 13.04
C THR A 108 -19.36 -4.33 11.74
N ILE A 109 -18.16 -3.79 11.83
CA ILE A 109 -17.39 -3.26 10.69
C ILE A 109 -16.22 -4.18 10.42
N GLY A 110 -16.07 -4.60 9.16
CA GLY A 110 -14.93 -5.36 8.69
C GLY A 110 -13.71 -4.46 8.38
N PHE A 111 -12.56 -4.90 8.84
CA PHE A 111 -11.27 -4.24 8.61
C PHE A 111 -10.25 -5.27 8.10
N GLY A 112 -9.20 -4.81 7.43
CA GLY A 112 -8.03 -5.62 7.11
C GLY A 112 -7.15 -5.92 8.32
N ALA A 113 -5.89 -6.29 8.07
CA ALA A 113 -4.92 -6.63 9.09
C ALA A 113 -4.71 -5.49 10.11
N ILE A 114 -4.27 -5.87 11.31
CA ILE A 114 -4.07 -4.93 12.44
C ILE A 114 -3.17 -3.75 12.08
N ASP A 115 -2.20 -3.95 11.22
CA ASP A 115 -1.20 -2.98 10.76
C ASP A 115 -1.44 -2.47 9.33
N SER A 116 -2.61 -2.74 8.74
CA SER A 116 -2.96 -2.22 7.41
C SER A 116 -3.27 -0.74 7.46
N PRO A 117 -2.50 0.13 6.76
CA PRO A 117 -2.81 1.55 6.65
C PRO A 117 -4.18 1.80 6.05
N GLN A 118 -4.41 1.32 4.82
CA GLN A 118 -5.60 1.60 4.02
C GLN A 118 -6.86 0.87 4.49
N ALA A 119 -6.72 -0.36 5.02
CA ALA A 119 -7.88 -1.16 5.40
C ALA A 119 -8.21 -1.08 6.90
N ARG A 120 -7.40 -0.39 7.71
CA ARG A 120 -7.64 -0.28 9.16
C ARG A 120 -7.24 1.05 9.79
N LEU A 121 -5.96 1.45 9.73
CA LEU A 121 -5.47 2.56 10.55
C LEU A 121 -6.06 3.91 10.10
N ILE A 122 -6.03 4.20 8.81
CA ILE A 122 -6.63 5.40 8.21
C ILE A 122 -8.16 5.38 8.38
N PRO A 123 -8.88 4.27 8.08
CA PRO A 123 -10.28 4.08 8.39
C PRO A 123 -10.67 4.35 9.84
N ILE A 124 -9.96 3.82 10.82
CA ILE A 124 -10.23 4.09 12.25
C ILE A 124 -10.11 5.58 12.56
N ASN A 125 -9.06 6.23 12.05
CA ASN A 125 -8.88 7.67 12.23
C ASN A 125 -10.00 8.48 11.54
N HIS A 126 -10.46 8.04 10.37
CA HIS A 126 -11.59 8.66 9.69
C HIS A 126 -12.89 8.56 10.51
N LEU A 127 -13.20 7.37 11.05
CA LEU A 127 -14.35 7.18 11.94
C LEU A 127 -14.23 8.05 13.20
N HIS A 128 -13.04 8.11 13.83
CA HIS A 128 -12.79 8.97 15.00
C HIS A 128 -13.04 10.44 14.68
N LYS A 129 -12.52 10.97 13.58
CA LYS A 129 -12.78 12.36 13.13
C LYS A 129 -14.27 12.65 12.94
N ASN A 130 -15.07 11.65 12.66
CA ASN A 130 -16.53 11.72 12.47
C ASN A 130 -17.31 11.31 13.74
N GLY A 131 -16.67 11.21 14.89
CA GLY A 131 -17.30 11.01 16.20
C GLY A 131 -17.66 9.56 16.52
N LEU A 132 -17.07 8.57 15.82
CA LEU A 132 -17.20 7.15 16.15
C LEU A 132 -15.91 6.62 16.78
N GLU A 133 -15.96 6.31 18.06
CA GLU A 133 -14.79 5.88 18.83
C GLU A 133 -14.55 4.36 18.70
N TYR A 134 -13.31 4.00 18.37
CA TYR A 134 -12.83 2.64 18.38
C TYR A 134 -13.03 1.95 19.73
N GLY A 135 -13.53 0.71 19.70
CA GLY A 135 -13.77 -0.08 20.92
C GLY A 135 -14.99 0.36 21.76
N LYS A 136 -15.75 1.35 21.30
CA LYS A 136 -16.93 1.88 21.97
C LYS A 136 -18.18 1.92 21.09
N ASP A 137 -18.09 2.56 19.93
CA ASP A 137 -19.25 2.91 19.12
C ASP A 137 -19.58 1.85 18.07
N TYR A 138 -18.63 0.99 17.72
CA TYR A 138 -18.80 -0.11 16.75
C TYR A 138 -17.98 -1.34 17.15
N ILE A 139 -18.31 -2.48 16.57
CA ILE A 139 -17.61 -3.76 16.76
C ILE A 139 -16.64 -3.94 15.61
N GLU A 140 -15.35 -4.07 15.89
CA GLU A 140 -14.35 -4.40 14.90
C GLU A 140 -14.32 -5.90 14.63
N LYS A 141 -14.39 -6.31 13.36
CA LYS A 141 -14.05 -7.65 12.89
C LYS A 141 -12.86 -7.54 11.94
N ARG A 142 -11.69 -8.01 12.38
CA ARG A 142 -10.47 -7.99 11.56
C ARG A 142 -10.29 -9.26 10.75
N PHE A 143 -9.63 -9.08 9.61
CA PHE A 143 -9.12 -10.13 8.76
C PHE A 143 -7.59 -9.97 8.68
N ASP A 144 -6.90 -10.56 9.66
CA ASP A 144 -5.47 -10.39 9.92
C ASP A 144 -4.60 -11.20 8.95
N LEU A 145 -4.76 -10.98 7.65
CA LEU A 145 -3.92 -11.56 6.62
C LEU A 145 -2.80 -10.58 6.26
N GLY A 146 -1.54 -11.06 6.25
CA GLY A 146 -0.39 -10.24 5.90
C GLY A 146 0.08 -9.28 7.00
N VAL A 147 -0.12 -9.63 8.28
CA VAL A 147 0.46 -8.89 9.42
C VAL A 147 2.00 -8.87 9.29
N GLY A 148 2.62 -7.71 9.53
CA GLY A 148 4.05 -7.46 9.26
C GLY A 148 4.36 -7.06 7.83
N LEU A 149 3.43 -7.30 6.91
CA LEU A 149 3.45 -6.87 5.52
C LEU A 149 2.57 -5.61 5.31
N HIS A 150 2.09 -5.02 6.40
CA HIS A 150 1.22 -3.86 6.48
C HIS A 150 -0.10 -4.00 5.69
N GLY A 151 -0.56 -5.25 5.54
CA GLY A 151 -1.81 -5.55 4.84
C GLY A 151 -1.87 -4.97 3.42
N ASP A 152 -0.71 -4.82 2.78
CA ASP A 152 -0.53 -4.16 1.49
C ASP A 152 -1.14 -4.94 0.32
N HIS A 153 -1.89 -5.97 0.64
CA HIS A 153 -2.41 -6.91 -0.33
C HIS A 153 -3.86 -7.26 -0.08
N VAL A 154 -4.44 -7.63 -1.17
CA VAL A 154 -5.84 -7.97 -1.41
C VAL A 154 -6.47 -8.87 -0.33
N GLY A 155 -5.69 -9.77 0.30
CA GLY A 155 -6.22 -10.86 1.11
C GLY A 155 -7.19 -10.46 2.20
N GLY A 156 -6.77 -9.65 3.18
CA GLY A 156 -7.64 -9.28 4.30
C GLY A 156 -8.82 -8.39 3.88
N GLU A 157 -8.62 -7.49 2.92
CA GLU A 157 -9.71 -6.68 2.36
C GLU A 157 -10.72 -7.52 1.59
N LEU A 158 -10.25 -8.50 0.80
CA LEU A 158 -11.13 -9.40 0.05
C LEU A 158 -11.97 -10.28 0.98
N ASP A 159 -11.36 -10.84 2.02
CA ASP A 159 -12.07 -11.63 3.03
C ASP A 159 -13.14 -10.78 3.74
N SER A 160 -12.82 -9.52 4.04
CA SER A 160 -13.75 -8.57 4.61
C SER A 160 -14.90 -8.22 3.66
N ALA A 161 -14.62 -8.10 2.36
CA ALA A 161 -15.63 -7.88 1.33
C ALA A 161 -16.57 -9.08 1.19
N PHE A 162 -16.05 -10.31 1.25
CA PHE A 162 -16.89 -11.52 1.30
C PHE A 162 -17.70 -11.62 2.59
N ALA A 163 -17.16 -11.21 3.74
CA ALA A 163 -17.91 -11.15 4.98
C ALA A 163 -19.10 -10.18 4.89
N LEU A 164 -18.94 -9.02 4.22
CA LEU A 164 -20.06 -8.14 3.92
C LEU A 164 -21.09 -8.82 3.03
N LYS A 165 -20.66 -9.46 1.95
CA LYS A 165 -21.54 -10.19 1.02
C LYS A 165 -22.35 -11.26 1.74
N ASN A 166 -21.72 -12.02 2.65
CA ASN A 166 -22.34 -13.09 3.43
C ASN A 166 -23.19 -12.57 4.60
N GLY A 167 -23.12 -11.28 4.95
CA GLY A 167 -23.86 -10.71 6.09
C GLY A 167 -23.21 -10.98 7.45
N GLU A 168 -21.92 -11.27 7.46
CA GLU A 168 -21.13 -11.47 8.68
C GLU A 168 -20.65 -10.15 9.28
N VAL A 169 -20.62 -9.09 8.48
CA VAL A 169 -20.39 -7.70 8.88
C VAL A 169 -21.44 -6.81 8.24
N ASP A 170 -21.72 -5.66 8.87
CA ASP A 170 -22.69 -4.67 8.41
C ASP A 170 -22.08 -3.69 7.40
N ALA A 171 -20.77 -3.42 7.54
CA ALA A 171 -19.98 -2.55 6.69
C ALA A 171 -18.56 -3.11 6.57
N THR A 172 -17.81 -2.67 5.55
CA THR A 172 -16.40 -3.01 5.41
C THR A 172 -15.63 -1.90 4.72
N TRP A 173 -14.32 -1.80 5.04
CA TRP A 173 -13.41 -0.89 4.38
C TRP A 173 -12.64 -1.59 3.27
N MET A 174 -12.42 -0.90 2.16
CA MET A 174 -11.61 -1.37 1.05
C MET A 174 -10.96 -0.18 0.33
N LEU A 175 -9.75 -0.39 -0.16
CA LEU A 175 -9.07 0.59 -1.00
C LEU A 175 -9.86 0.84 -2.28
N ASP A 176 -9.87 2.07 -2.77
CA ASP A 176 -10.56 2.47 -4.00
C ASP A 176 -10.17 1.62 -5.22
N LEU A 177 -8.88 1.27 -5.34
CA LEU A 177 -8.38 0.39 -6.40
C LEU A 177 -9.01 -1.02 -6.32
N ASN A 178 -9.04 -1.61 -5.12
CA ASN A 178 -9.62 -2.93 -4.91
C ASN A 178 -11.13 -2.93 -5.15
N TYR A 179 -11.83 -1.91 -4.66
CA TYR A 179 -13.27 -1.74 -4.90
C TYR A 179 -13.59 -1.71 -6.40
N ASN A 180 -12.86 -0.89 -7.16
CA ASN A 180 -13.07 -0.76 -8.60
C ASN A 180 -12.70 -2.04 -9.36
N ALA A 181 -11.59 -2.70 -9.01
CA ALA A 181 -11.18 -3.96 -9.61
C ALA A 181 -12.22 -5.06 -9.37
N TRP A 182 -12.71 -5.20 -8.14
CA TRP A 182 -13.72 -6.21 -7.78
C TRP A 182 -15.11 -5.95 -8.35
N LEU A 183 -15.44 -4.71 -8.68
CA LEU A 183 -16.64 -4.42 -9.48
C LEU A 183 -16.43 -4.82 -10.94
N ALA A 184 -15.25 -4.56 -11.50
CA ALA A 184 -14.95 -4.83 -12.90
C ALA A 184 -14.89 -6.34 -13.21
N ASP A 185 -14.37 -7.15 -12.27
CA ASP A 185 -14.27 -8.61 -12.43
C ASP A 185 -15.51 -9.38 -11.94
N GLY A 186 -16.48 -8.68 -11.35
CA GLY A 186 -17.74 -9.28 -10.86
C GLY A 186 -17.65 -9.93 -9.47
N THR A 187 -16.53 -9.79 -8.75
CA THR A 187 -16.39 -10.22 -7.35
C THR A 187 -17.42 -9.50 -6.45
N LEU A 188 -17.61 -8.20 -6.69
CA LEU A 188 -18.65 -7.37 -6.09
C LEU A 188 -19.75 -7.03 -7.11
N ASP A 189 -20.97 -6.89 -6.62
CA ASP A 189 -22.11 -6.47 -7.43
C ASP A 189 -22.56 -5.06 -7.02
N GLN A 190 -22.35 -4.09 -7.90
CA GLN A 190 -22.78 -2.71 -7.70
C GLN A 190 -24.29 -2.54 -7.44
N ASN A 191 -25.13 -3.52 -7.80
CA ASN A 191 -26.57 -3.48 -7.51
C ASN A 191 -26.88 -3.83 -6.06
N GLN A 192 -25.99 -4.53 -5.36
CA GLN A 192 -26.18 -5.00 -3.99
C GLN A 192 -25.49 -4.11 -2.95
N ILE A 193 -24.46 -3.36 -3.33
CA ILE A 193 -23.65 -2.56 -2.40
C ILE A 193 -23.65 -1.07 -2.79
N LYS A 194 -23.31 -0.24 -1.82
CA LYS A 194 -23.05 1.19 -2.02
C LYS A 194 -21.89 1.66 -1.15
N ILE A 195 -21.17 2.65 -1.63
CA ILE A 195 -20.24 3.43 -0.82
C ILE A 195 -21.08 4.30 0.13
N LEU A 196 -20.80 4.19 1.42
CA LEU A 196 -21.42 5.00 2.46
C LEU A 196 -20.66 6.32 2.63
N ASP A 197 -19.32 6.22 2.71
CA ASP A 197 -18.40 7.35 2.85
C ASP A 197 -16.99 6.96 2.40
N LYS A 198 -16.05 7.91 2.40
CA LYS A 198 -14.64 7.68 2.03
C LYS A 198 -13.70 8.50 2.91
N THR A 199 -12.49 8.01 3.08
CA THR A 199 -11.43 8.76 3.77
C THR A 199 -10.96 9.98 2.94
N ASP A 200 -10.25 10.90 3.61
CA ASP A 200 -9.39 11.84 2.92
C ASP A 200 -8.41 11.08 2.01
N PHE A 201 -7.84 11.79 1.02
CA PHE A 201 -6.80 11.21 0.18
C PHE A 201 -5.51 10.94 0.98
N PHE A 202 -4.82 9.89 0.61
CA PHE A 202 -3.49 9.54 1.11
C PHE A 202 -2.66 8.95 -0.02
N ASP A 203 -1.34 9.09 0.10
CA ASP A 203 -0.41 8.41 -0.78
C ASP A 203 -0.01 7.07 -0.18
N HIS A 204 0.36 6.11 -1.05
CA HIS A 204 0.64 4.74 -0.64
C HIS A 204 2.15 4.45 -0.61
N CYS A 205 2.66 3.55 -1.42
CA CYS A 205 4.07 3.14 -1.37
C CYS A 205 5.02 4.17 -1.97
N ILE A 206 6.23 4.27 -1.41
CA ILE A 206 7.26 5.23 -1.86
C ILE A 206 8.68 4.67 -1.67
N PHE A 207 9.59 5.02 -2.56
CA PHE A 207 11.01 4.82 -2.33
C PHE A 207 11.55 5.83 -1.32
N SER A 208 12.25 5.32 -0.30
CA SER A 208 12.92 6.15 0.70
C SER A 208 14.41 5.83 0.76
N GLY A 209 15.24 6.86 0.77
CA GLY A 209 16.69 6.75 0.90
C GLY A 209 17.19 7.12 2.31
N HIS A 210 18.30 6.51 2.72
CA HIS A 210 18.95 6.84 3.99
C HIS A 210 19.40 8.32 3.98
N PRO A 211 19.25 9.10 5.09
CA PRO A 211 19.60 10.52 5.14
C PRO A 211 21.06 10.85 4.82
N GLU A 212 21.97 9.89 5.03
CA GLU A 212 23.39 10.04 4.74
C GLU A 212 23.80 9.51 3.36
N LEU A 213 22.83 9.03 2.57
CA LEU A 213 23.09 8.66 1.19
C LEU A 213 23.44 9.93 0.40
N ASP A 214 24.42 9.83 -0.48
CA ASP A 214 24.76 10.93 -1.39
C ASP A 214 23.52 11.32 -2.20
N LYS A 215 23.14 12.59 -2.12
CA LYS A 215 21.90 13.08 -2.70
C LYS A 215 21.89 12.98 -4.23
N GLU A 216 23.03 13.30 -4.88
CA GLU A 216 23.12 13.20 -6.33
C GLU A 216 23.02 11.74 -6.80
N PHE A 217 23.56 10.81 -5.98
CA PHE A 217 23.47 9.38 -6.26
C PHE A 217 22.01 8.87 -6.10
N PHE A 218 21.28 9.36 -5.10
CA PHE A 218 19.85 9.06 -4.93
C PHE A 218 19.01 9.67 -6.06
N GLU A 219 19.22 10.93 -6.40
CA GLU A 219 18.54 11.61 -7.50
C GLU A 219 18.77 10.88 -8.83
N LYS A 220 20.01 10.38 -9.04
CA LYS A 220 20.34 9.58 -10.24
C LYS A 220 19.58 8.25 -10.28
N PHE A 221 19.40 7.58 -9.13
CA PHE A 221 18.58 6.39 -9.04
C PHE A 221 17.13 6.68 -9.49
N ILE A 222 16.55 7.77 -8.98
CA ILE A 222 15.17 8.19 -9.34
C ILE A 222 15.08 8.57 -10.82
N GLU A 223 16.06 9.32 -11.34
CA GLU A 223 16.12 9.69 -12.78
C GLU A 223 16.14 8.44 -13.67
N VAL A 224 16.93 7.44 -13.32
CA VAL A 224 16.98 6.19 -14.08
C VAL A 224 15.66 5.44 -13.98
N LEU A 225 15.07 5.32 -12.78
CA LEU A 225 13.79 4.65 -12.58
C LEU A 225 12.68 5.25 -13.46
N HIS A 226 12.63 6.58 -13.57
CA HIS A 226 11.64 7.29 -14.39
C HIS A 226 11.79 7.09 -15.91
N LYS A 227 12.85 6.42 -16.36
CA LYS A 227 12.99 6.04 -17.78
C LYS A 227 12.25 4.73 -18.12
N MET A 228 11.70 4.03 -17.13
CA MET A 228 10.87 2.87 -17.40
C MET A 228 9.63 3.30 -18.18
N ASP A 229 9.39 2.67 -19.31
CA ASP A 229 8.30 3.00 -20.25
C ASP A 229 7.35 1.82 -20.37
N TYR A 230 6.09 2.04 -20.05
CA TYR A 230 5.02 1.04 -20.15
C TYR A 230 4.81 0.51 -21.58
N ASN A 231 5.19 1.28 -22.60
CA ASN A 231 5.11 0.84 -24.00
C ASN A 231 6.29 -0.05 -24.42
N ASN A 232 7.34 -0.15 -23.60
CA ASN A 232 8.44 -1.06 -23.83
C ASN A 232 8.08 -2.47 -23.33
N PRO A 233 8.06 -3.51 -24.21
CA PRO A 233 7.70 -4.87 -23.80
C PRO A 233 8.57 -5.44 -22.68
N ASP A 234 9.85 -5.06 -22.60
CA ASP A 234 10.79 -5.54 -21.58
C ASP A 234 10.48 -4.96 -20.18
N HIS A 235 9.80 -3.80 -20.10
CA HIS A 235 9.40 -3.18 -18.85
C HIS A 235 7.97 -3.52 -18.45
N LYS A 236 7.12 -3.72 -19.46
CA LYS A 236 5.68 -3.86 -19.29
C LYS A 236 5.27 -5.00 -18.36
N GLU A 237 5.97 -6.13 -18.43
CA GLU A 237 5.67 -7.29 -17.58
C GLU A 237 5.75 -6.93 -16.08
N MET A 238 6.82 -6.26 -15.68
CA MET A 238 7.00 -5.80 -14.29
C MET A 238 5.95 -4.75 -13.92
N MET A 239 5.71 -3.78 -14.82
CA MET A 239 4.78 -2.68 -14.60
C MET A 239 3.33 -3.19 -14.47
N ASP A 240 2.94 -4.20 -15.24
CA ASP A 240 1.64 -4.87 -15.09
C ASP A 240 1.54 -5.64 -13.76
N MET A 241 2.61 -6.34 -13.33
CA MET A 241 2.64 -7.07 -12.06
C MET A 241 2.55 -6.14 -10.84
N GLU A 242 3.13 -4.95 -10.93
CA GLU A 242 3.09 -3.90 -9.89
C GLU A 242 1.89 -2.96 -10.03
N GLY A 243 1.13 -3.07 -11.11
CA GLY A 243 -0.08 -2.29 -11.33
C GLY A 243 0.16 -0.81 -11.62
N LEU A 244 1.31 -0.44 -12.22
CA LEU A 244 1.61 0.94 -12.61
C LEU A 244 1.76 1.08 -14.12
N LYS A 245 1.66 2.32 -14.59
CA LYS A 245 2.03 2.71 -15.96
C LYS A 245 3.17 3.70 -16.00
N GLU A 246 3.40 4.38 -14.89
CA GLU A 246 4.44 5.39 -14.76
C GLU A 246 4.97 5.47 -13.32
N TRP A 247 6.27 5.67 -13.17
CA TRP A 247 6.89 6.11 -11.93
C TRP A 247 6.80 7.64 -11.86
N ILE A 248 6.30 8.17 -10.77
CA ILE A 248 6.10 9.61 -10.56
C ILE A 248 6.90 10.10 -9.34
N PRO A 249 7.24 11.40 -9.25
CA PRO A 249 7.84 11.95 -8.03
C PRO A 249 6.96 11.70 -6.81
N GLY A 250 7.58 11.38 -5.67
CA GLY A 250 6.91 11.18 -4.38
C GLY A 250 6.65 12.46 -3.60
#